data_4a7a25de419a7dfa079d58f7f3077520
#
_entry.id   4a7a25de419a7dfa079d58f7f3077520
#
_cell.length_a   1.000
_cell.length_b   1.000
_cell.length_c   1.000
_cell.angle_alpha   90.00
_cell.angle_beta   90.00
_cell.angle_gamma   90.00
#
_symmetry.space_group_name_H-M   'P 1'
#
loop_
_entity.id
_entity.type
_entity.pdbx_description
1 polymer ?
#
loop_
_entity_poly.entity_id
_entity_poly.type
_entity_poly.pdbx_seq_one_letter_code
_entity_poly.pdbx_strand_id
1 'polypeptide(L)'
;LRLTPTAAIPLYGRSADNLRDHRHVTSLLNRAESRKEGVILTPTYSFDERGHTPNQRSYFVFGITEDGKSAEAVCADLDRYTGEGSLIMPEWVAKELPGDSLGGETAGKETIGALRFPETELRPGEKREYDILVGTAEDKAAAEQIAAVWLSLYRIRISLEETKLWWDQVNPIRTHTGDSDFDNILRWIGIQPTLRRIYGCSFLPHHDYGKGGRGWRDLWQDSLGLLL
;
A
#
# COMPACT_ATOMS: atom_id res chain seq x y z
N LEU A 1 -26.42 12.57 -6.20
CA LEU A 1 -25.04 12.92 -6.56
C LEU A 1 -24.52 11.93 -7.59
N ARG A 2 -24.03 12.43 -8.71
CA ARG A 2 -23.39 11.64 -9.75
C ARG A 2 -21.88 11.86 -9.66
N LEU A 3 -21.09 10.81 -9.64
CA LEU A 3 -19.64 10.87 -9.49
C LEU A 3 -18.94 9.67 -10.15
N THR A 4 -17.68 9.87 -10.53
CA THR A 4 -16.78 8.84 -11.04
C THR A 4 -15.65 8.62 -10.03
N PRO A 5 -15.76 7.62 -9.14
CA PRO A 5 -14.76 7.39 -8.10
C PRO A 5 -13.41 7.00 -8.69
N THR A 6 -12.35 7.58 -8.16
CA THR A 6 -10.98 7.26 -8.57
C THR A 6 -10.11 7.05 -7.35
N ALA A 7 -9.38 5.94 -7.32
CA ALA A 7 -8.31 5.70 -6.37
C ALA A 7 -6.96 5.85 -7.07
N ALA A 8 -6.00 6.49 -6.43
CA ALA A 8 -4.67 6.69 -7.00
C ALA A 8 -3.60 6.59 -5.91
N ILE A 9 -2.72 5.61 -6.04
CA ILE A 9 -1.68 5.31 -5.06
C ILE A 9 -0.33 5.24 -5.77
N PRO A 10 0.60 6.16 -5.48
CA PRO A 10 1.96 6.08 -6.00
C PRO A 10 2.64 4.78 -5.58
N LEU A 11 3.30 4.12 -6.52
CA LEU A 11 4.05 2.89 -6.30
C LEU A 11 5.55 3.15 -6.38
N TYR A 12 6.25 2.83 -5.30
CA TYR A 12 7.69 2.97 -5.22
C TYR A 12 8.31 1.60 -5.01
N GLY A 13 8.86 1.01 -6.06
CA GLY A 13 9.47 -0.33 -6.03
C GLY A 13 10.85 -0.37 -5.35
N ARG A 14 11.02 0.31 -4.22
CA ARG A 14 12.31 0.51 -3.57
C ARG A 14 12.22 0.92 -2.11
N SER A 15 13.34 0.90 -1.41
CA SER A 15 13.42 1.38 -0.03
C SER A 15 13.22 2.90 0.08
N ALA A 16 12.88 3.37 1.27
CA ALA A 16 12.71 4.79 1.57
C ALA A 16 14.00 5.61 1.30
N ASP A 17 15.16 5.04 1.56
CA ASP A 17 16.47 5.67 1.28
C ASP A 17 16.64 5.95 -0.21
N ASN A 18 16.40 4.94 -1.04
CA ASN A 18 16.48 5.08 -2.49
C ASN A 18 15.43 6.06 -3.02
N LEU A 19 14.27 6.12 -2.39
CA LEU A 19 13.24 7.08 -2.75
C LEU A 19 13.69 8.52 -2.53
N ARG A 20 14.33 8.78 -1.39
CA ARG A 20 14.82 10.10 -1.02
C ARG A 20 15.94 10.58 -1.95
N ASP A 21 16.95 9.75 -2.12
CA ASP A 21 18.22 10.18 -2.72
C ASP A 21 18.27 9.95 -4.23
N HIS A 22 17.51 8.97 -4.73
CA HIS A 22 17.61 8.49 -6.12
C HIS A 22 16.26 8.29 -6.81
N ARG A 23 15.24 9.05 -6.43
CA ARG A 23 13.88 8.87 -6.91
C ARG A 23 13.80 8.77 -8.44
N HIS A 24 14.38 9.73 -9.15
CA HIS A 24 14.35 9.77 -10.61
C HIS A 24 15.22 8.68 -11.26
N VAL A 25 16.38 8.41 -10.69
CA VAL A 25 17.28 7.37 -11.23
C VAL A 25 16.66 5.99 -11.09
N THR A 26 16.11 5.69 -9.92
CA THR A 26 15.54 4.36 -9.65
C THR A 26 14.22 4.13 -10.41
N SER A 27 13.48 5.18 -10.77
CA SER A 27 12.29 5.05 -11.62
C SER A 27 12.61 4.50 -13.01
N LEU A 28 13.83 4.72 -13.53
CA LEU A 28 14.28 4.15 -14.80
C LEU A 28 14.26 2.61 -14.80
N LEU A 29 14.34 1.99 -13.63
CA LEU A 29 14.31 0.54 -13.47
C LEU A 29 12.89 -0.03 -13.40
N ASN A 30 11.89 0.82 -13.26
CA ASN A 30 10.51 0.42 -13.13
C ASN A 30 9.99 -0.21 -14.43
N ARG A 31 9.23 -1.28 -14.26
CA ARG A 31 8.41 -1.91 -15.31
C ARG A 31 7.02 -2.07 -14.72
N ALA A 32 6.11 -1.21 -15.15
CA ALA A 32 4.74 -1.22 -14.68
C ALA A 32 3.83 -1.82 -15.74
N GLU A 33 2.96 -2.73 -15.35
CA GLU A 33 1.98 -3.35 -16.22
C GLU A 33 0.57 -3.00 -15.76
N SER A 34 -0.23 -2.55 -16.71
CA SER A 34 -1.65 -2.29 -16.48
C SER A 34 -2.46 -3.57 -16.69
N ARG A 35 -3.19 -3.96 -15.67
CA ARG A 35 -4.06 -5.14 -15.63
C ARG A 35 -5.52 -4.72 -15.46
N LYS A 36 -6.43 -5.64 -15.69
CA LYS A 36 -7.85 -5.41 -15.46
C LYS A 36 -8.15 -5.02 -14.01
N GLU A 37 -7.46 -5.64 -13.07
CA GLU A 37 -7.61 -5.41 -11.64
C GLU A 37 -6.86 -4.17 -11.14
N GLY A 38 -5.87 -3.67 -11.92
CA GLY A 38 -5.05 -2.51 -11.54
C GLY A 38 -3.64 -2.50 -12.11
N VAL A 39 -2.65 -2.13 -11.30
CA VAL A 39 -1.26 -1.94 -11.74
C VAL A 39 -0.32 -2.83 -10.94
N ILE A 40 0.61 -3.49 -11.63
CA ILE A 40 1.74 -4.20 -11.05
C ILE A 40 3.02 -3.50 -11.47
N LEU A 41 3.87 -3.16 -10.50
CA LEU A 41 5.20 -2.62 -10.70
C LEU A 41 6.25 -3.65 -10.33
N THR A 42 7.20 -3.91 -11.23
CA THR A 42 8.39 -4.72 -10.97
C THR A 42 9.63 -3.88 -11.24
N PRO A 43 10.42 -3.52 -10.22
CA PRO A 43 11.74 -2.94 -10.44
C PRO A 43 12.69 -4.01 -10.95
N THR A 44 13.50 -3.71 -11.96
CA THR A 44 14.44 -4.69 -12.52
C THR A 44 15.65 -4.96 -11.61
N TYR A 45 16.03 -3.96 -10.81
CA TYR A 45 17.15 -4.03 -9.89
C TYR A 45 16.83 -3.35 -8.56
N SER A 46 17.45 -3.83 -7.50
CA SER A 46 17.55 -3.14 -6.21
C SER A 46 18.92 -2.52 -6.05
N PHE A 47 18.94 -1.36 -5.40
CA PHE A 47 20.15 -0.71 -4.92
C PHE A 47 20.20 -0.82 -3.41
N ASP A 48 21.22 -1.41 -2.89
CA ASP A 48 21.51 -1.41 -1.47
C ASP A 48 23.04 -1.25 -1.25
N GLU A 49 23.49 -1.27 -0.02
CA GLU A 49 24.91 -1.17 0.32
C GLU A 49 25.77 -2.31 -0.26
N ARG A 50 25.13 -3.38 -0.72
CA ARG A 50 25.80 -4.54 -1.32
C ARG A 50 25.96 -4.42 -2.83
N GLY A 51 25.43 -3.33 -3.41
CA GLY A 51 25.45 -3.07 -4.83
C GLY A 51 24.12 -3.34 -5.54
N HIS A 52 24.18 -3.61 -6.82
CA HIS A 52 23.02 -3.82 -7.67
C HIS A 52 22.70 -5.31 -7.77
N THR A 53 21.52 -5.69 -7.34
CA THR A 53 21.01 -7.06 -7.44
C THR A 53 19.72 -7.11 -8.26
N PRO A 54 19.50 -8.13 -9.11
CA PRO A 54 18.23 -8.31 -9.79
C PRO A 54 17.08 -8.36 -8.79
N ASN A 55 15.99 -7.69 -9.09
CA ASN A 55 14.81 -7.65 -8.24
C ASN A 55 13.58 -8.09 -9.05
N GLN A 56 12.95 -9.17 -8.64
CA GLN A 56 11.73 -9.71 -9.24
C GLN A 56 10.49 -9.39 -8.40
N ARG A 57 10.68 -8.79 -7.23
CA ARG A 57 9.57 -8.45 -6.32
C ARG A 57 8.60 -7.49 -7.01
N SER A 58 7.34 -7.83 -6.93
CA SER A 58 6.27 -7.02 -7.49
C SER A 58 5.57 -6.21 -6.40
N TYR A 59 5.21 -4.98 -6.75
CA TYR A 59 4.40 -4.07 -5.96
C TYR A 59 3.11 -3.82 -6.74
N PHE A 60 1.98 -3.77 -6.07
CA PHE A 60 0.72 -3.68 -6.80
C PHE A 60 -0.31 -2.80 -6.11
N VAL A 61 -1.19 -2.26 -6.93
CA VAL A 61 -2.45 -1.64 -6.54
C VAL A 61 -3.53 -2.27 -7.38
N PHE A 62 -4.46 -2.97 -6.73
CA PHE A 62 -5.63 -3.56 -7.37
C PHE A 62 -6.89 -3.01 -6.74
N GLY A 63 -8.01 -3.06 -7.46
CA GLY A 63 -9.26 -2.59 -6.90
C GLY A 63 -10.49 -3.15 -7.59
N ILE A 64 -11.54 -3.27 -6.80
CA ILE A 64 -12.88 -3.68 -7.25
C ILE A 64 -13.96 -2.82 -6.58
N THR A 65 -15.10 -2.78 -7.22
CA THR A 65 -16.33 -2.26 -6.65
C THR A 65 -16.98 -3.28 -5.71
N GLU A 66 -17.97 -2.88 -4.92
CA GLU A 66 -18.70 -3.77 -4.00
C GLU A 66 -19.39 -4.95 -4.71
N ASP A 67 -19.72 -4.82 -5.99
CA ASP A 67 -20.30 -5.88 -6.83
C ASP A 67 -19.24 -6.66 -7.62
N GLY A 68 -17.95 -6.53 -7.25
CA GLY A 68 -16.84 -7.31 -7.79
C GLY A 68 -16.37 -6.88 -9.18
N LYS A 69 -16.79 -5.71 -9.67
CA LYS A 69 -16.32 -5.20 -10.96
C LYS A 69 -14.98 -4.50 -10.82
N SER A 70 -14.13 -4.69 -11.79
CA SER A 70 -12.85 -3.98 -11.90
C SER A 70 -13.06 -2.51 -12.28
N ALA A 71 -12.01 -1.71 -12.16
CA ALA A 71 -11.97 -0.35 -12.70
C ALA A 71 -12.23 -0.35 -14.23
N GLU A 72 -12.87 0.70 -14.71
CA GLU A 72 -13.08 0.91 -16.16
C GLU A 72 -11.84 1.41 -16.87
N ALA A 73 -11.01 2.16 -16.15
CA ALA A 73 -9.75 2.66 -16.67
C ALA A 73 -8.65 2.58 -15.60
N VAL A 74 -7.45 2.27 -16.05
CA VAL A 74 -6.24 2.15 -15.24
C VAL A 74 -5.18 3.07 -15.82
N CYS A 75 -4.36 3.70 -14.97
CA CYS A 75 -3.20 4.46 -15.39
C CYS A 75 -2.00 4.11 -14.51
N ALA A 76 -0.89 3.71 -15.15
CA ALA A 76 0.34 3.30 -14.47
C ALA A 76 1.43 4.37 -14.49
N ASP A 77 1.35 5.36 -15.36
CA ASP A 77 2.34 6.43 -15.52
C ASP A 77 1.93 7.65 -14.68
N LEU A 78 2.78 8.04 -13.72
CA LEU A 78 2.53 9.18 -12.85
C LEU A 78 2.48 10.51 -13.62
N ASP A 79 3.36 10.70 -14.60
CA ASP A 79 3.40 11.93 -15.41
C ASP A 79 2.12 12.07 -16.24
N ARG A 80 1.66 10.95 -16.82
CA ARG A 80 0.40 10.92 -17.56
C ARG A 80 -0.82 11.14 -16.67
N TYR A 81 -0.78 10.63 -15.44
CA TYR A 81 -1.85 10.83 -14.46
C TYR A 81 -1.98 12.29 -14.07
N THR A 82 -0.86 12.92 -13.70
CA THR A 82 -0.83 14.33 -13.27
C THR A 82 -1.04 15.30 -14.42
N GLY A 83 -0.38 15.05 -15.56
CA GLY A 83 -0.36 15.97 -16.70
C GLY A 83 0.10 17.37 -16.29
N GLU A 84 -0.61 18.39 -16.76
CA GLU A 84 -0.41 19.79 -16.34
C GLU A 84 -0.99 20.12 -14.95
N GLY A 85 -1.60 19.15 -14.29
CA GLY A 85 -2.20 19.29 -12.96
C GLY A 85 -1.25 18.88 -11.83
N SER A 86 -1.81 18.18 -10.84
CA SER A 86 -1.09 17.68 -9.67
C SER A 86 -1.68 16.36 -9.19
N LEU A 87 -1.11 15.76 -8.13
CA LEU A 87 -1.70 14.57 -7.50
C LEU A 87 -3.10 14.84 -6.92
N ILE A 88 -3.39 16.07 -6.51
CA ILE A 88 -4.69 16.45 -5.93
C ILE A 88 -5.71 16.79 -7.03
N MET A 89 -5.24 17.39 -8.12
CA MET A 89 -6.07 17.75 -9.27
C MET A 89 -5.43 17.21 -10.56
N PRO A 90 -5.45 15.89 -10.76
CA PRO A 90 -4.79 15.29 -11.91
C PRO A 90 -5.58 15.52 -13.20
N GLU A 91 -4.86 15.80 -14.26
CA GLU A 91 -5.45 16.03 -15.57
C GLU A 91 -6.16 14.79 -16.10
N TRP A 92 -5.64 13.60 -15.83
CA TRP A 92 -6.24 12.32 -16.23
C TRP A 92 -7.67 12.14 -15.71
N VAL A 93 -7.94 12.61 -14.50
CA VAL A 93 -9.29 12.58 -13.91
C VAL A 93 -10.13 13.74 -14.45
N ALA A 94 -9.57 14.96 -14.43
CA ALA A 94 -10.31 16.18 -14.80
C ALA A 94 -10.77 16.19 -16.26
N LYS A 95 -10.01 15.57 -17.16
CA LYS A 95 -10.32 15.46 -18.60
C LYS A 95 -10.85 14.08 -19.01
N GLU A 96 -11.06 13.18 -18.05
CA GLU A 96 -11.52 11.80 -18.31
C GLU A 96 -10.67 11.08 -19.37
N LEU A 97 -9.34 11.27 -19.32
CA LEU A 97 -8.45 10.71 -20.32
C LEU A 97 -8.55 9.17 -20.34
N PRO A 98 -8.32 8.52 -21.48
CA PRO A 98 -8.41 7.06 -21.61
C PRO A 98 -7.42 6.34 -20.69
N GLY A 99 -7.78 5.15 -20.26
CA GLY A 99 -6.88 4.24 -19.52
C GLY A 99 -5.75 3.70 -20.40
N ASP A 100 -4.83 3.00 -19.76
CA ASP A 100 -3.77 2.26 -20.45
C ASP A 100 -4.35 1.04 -21.18
N SER A 101 -3.65 0.57 -22.19
CA SER A 101 -3.95 -0.72 -22.80
C SER A 101 -3.65 -1.84 -21.80
N LEU A 102 -4.60 -2.73 -21.58
CA LEU A 102 -4.40 -3.88 -20.69
C LEU A 102 -3.29 -4.78 -21.21
N GLY A 103 -2.40 -5.21 -20.33
CA GLY A 103 -1.18 -5.94 -20.69
C GLY A 103 -0.07 -5.06 -21.27
N GLY A 104 -0.31 -3.76 -21.42
CA GLY A 104 0.74 -2.80 -21.81
C GLY A 104 1.74 -2.58 -20.68
N GLU A 105 3.01 -2.41 -21.04
CA GLU A 105 4.10 -2.09 -20.12
C GLU A 105 4.49 -0.63 -20.23
N THR A 106 4.58 0.04 -19.09
CA THR A 106 5.18 1.36 -18.93
C THR A 106 6.56 1.20 -18.31
N ALA A 107 7.60 1.54 -19.05
CA ALA A 107 8.99 1.34 -18.66
C ALA A 107 9.70 2.65 -18.31
N GLY A 108 10.52 2.64 -17.26
CA GLY A 108 11.40 3.76 -16.93
C GLY A 108 10.71 5.00 -16.41
N LYS A 109 9.52 4.88 -15.86
CA LYS A 109 8.68 5.97 -15.38
C LYS A 109 8.41 5.87 -13.88
N GLU A 110 8.11 6.99 -13.24
CA GLU A 110 7.47 6.97 -11.94
C GLU A 110 6.07 6.36 -12.08
N THR A 111 5.74 5.46 -11.17
CA THR A 111 4.55 4.63 -11.31
C THR A 111 3.47 5.05 -10.33
N ILE A 112 2.23 5.01 -10.80
CA ILE A 112 1.04 5.17 -9.97
C ILE A 112 0.06 4.04 -10.26
N GLY A 113 -0.60 3.51 -9.25
CA GLY A 113 -1.76 2.66 -9.40
C GLY A 113 -3.01 3.53 -9.38
N ALA A 114 -3.42 4.07 -10.51
CA ALA A 114 -4.63 4.85 -10.62
C ALA A 114 -5.76 4.02 -11.23
N LEU A 115 -6.90 3.97 -10.54
CA LEU A 115 -8.07 3.15 -10.86
C LEU A 115 -9.28 4.06 -10.93
N ARG A 116 -9.89 4.20 -12.10
CA ARG A 116 -11.14 4.91 -12.27
C ARG A 116 -12.27 3.92 -12.40
N PHE A 117 -13.19 3.95 -11.44
CA PHE A 117 -14.35 3.07 -11.40
C PHE A 117 -15.51 3.63 -12.22
N PRO A 118 -16.52 2.79 -12.53
CA PRO A 118 -17.72 3.23 -13.23
C PRO A 118 -18.40 4.41 -12.54
N GLU A 119 -18.96 5.31 -13.36
CA GLU A 119 -19.80 6.37 -12.85
C GLU A 119 -20.92 5.77 -11.99
N THR A 120 -21.18 6.37 -10.85
CA THR A 120 -22.22 5.95 -9.94
C THR A 120 -23.12 7.10 -9.54
N GLU A 121 -24.39 6.83 -9.35
CA GLU A 121 -25.36 7.77 -8.81
C GLU A 121 -25.70 7.37 -7.37
N LEU A 122 -25.58 8.31 -6.45
CA LEU A 122 -25.90 8.13 -5.04
C LEU A 122 -27.10 8.99 -4.66
N ARG A 123 -28.11 8.37 -4.08
CA ARG A 123 -29.23 9.06 -3.42
C ARG A 123 -28.81 9.51 -2.02
N PRO A 124 -29.56 10.43 -1.39
CA PRO A 124 -29.29 10.80 0.00
C PRO A 124 -29.30 9.59 0.92
N GLY A 125 -28.18 9.42 1.68
CA GLY A 125 -27.99 8.30 2.59
C GLY A 125 -27.45 7.00 1.97
N GLU A 126 -27.36 6.90 0.64
CA GLU A 126 -26.73 5.75 -0.03
C GLU A 126 -25.20 5.76 0.13
N LYS A 127 -24.64 4.56 0.20
CA LYS A 127 -23.19 4.33 0.27
C LYS A 127 -22.77 3.38 -0.85
N ARG A 128 -21.53 3.53 -1.29
CA ARG A 128 -20.83 2.60 -2.18
C ARG A 128 -19.48 2.27 -1.58
N GLU A 129 -19.12 1.01 -1.63
CA GLU A 129 -17.83 0.52 -1.13
C GLU A 129 -16.93 0.14 -2.30
N TYR A 130 -15.65 0.44 -2.16
CA TYR A 130 -14.61 0.10 -3.12
C TYR A 130 -13.45 -0.50 -2.36
N ASP A 131 -12.98 -1.66 -2.80
CA ASP A 131 -11.84 -2.32 -2.19
C ASP A 131 -10.58 -2.01 -2.96
N ILE A 132 -9.59 -1.46 -2.29
CA ILE A 132 -8.28 -1.20 -2.85
C ILE A 132 -7.26 -2.06 -2.11
N LEU A 133 -6.64 -2.98 -2.83
CA LEU A 133 -5.61 -3.87 -2.33
C LEU A 133 -4.24 -3.34 -2.73
N VAL A 134 -3.42 -3.00 -1.74
CA VAL A 134 -2.05 -2.54 -1.93
C VAL A 134 -1.11 -3.54 -1.30
N GLY A 135 -0.05 -3.93 -2.00
CA GLY A 135 0.85 -4.91 -1.44
C GLY A 135 2.12 -5.15 -2.24
N THR A 136 2.87 -6.13 -1.75
CA THR A 136 4.07 -6.65 -2.40
C THR A 136 3.96 -8.16 -2.51
N ALA A 137 4.59 -8.72 -3.55
CA ALA A 137 4.68 -10.15 -3.78
C ALA A 137 6.09 -10.54 -4.23
N GLU A 138 6.41 -11.81 -4.21
CA GLU A 138 7.73 -12.30 -4.65
C GLU A 138 7.95 -12.05 -6.14
N ASP A 139 6.88 -12.18 -6.93
CA ASP A 139 6.86 -11.93 -8.37
C ASP A 139 5.46 -11.54 -8.85
N LYS A 140 5.30 -11.36 -10.17
CA LYS A 140 4.02 -11.02 -10.80
C LYS A 140 2.96 -12.12 -10.61
N ALA A 141 3.35 -13.38 -10.73
CA ALA A 141 2.41 -14.50 -10.60
C ALA A 141 1.85 -14.58 -9.18
N ALA A 142 2.69 -14.38 -8.17
CA ALA A 142 2.27 -14.30 -6.79
C ALA A 142 1.34 -13.10 -6.53
N ALA A 143 1.60 -11.94 -7.16
CA ALA A 143 0.71 -10.79 -7.07
C ALA A 143 -0.68 -11.08 -7.65
N GLU A 144 -0.75 -11.76 -8.79
CA GLU A 144 -2.02 -12.18 -9.42
C GLU A 144 -2.78 -13.20 -8.55
N GLN A 145 -2.06 -14.13 -7.91
CA GLN A 145 -2.67 -15.07 -6.95
C GLN A 145 -3.24 -14.35 -5.72
N ILE A 146 -2.52 -13.37 -5.20
CA ILE A 146 -2.99 -12.52 -4.11
C ILE A 146 -4.27 -11.79 -4.53
N ALA A 147 -4.30 -11.19 -5.73
CA ALA A 147 -5.49 -10.55 -6.26
C ALA A 147 -6.68 -11.51 -6.34
N ALA A 148 -6.48 -12.71 -6.89
CA ALA A 148 -7.54 -13.70 -7.03
C ALA A 148 -8.15 -14.14 -5.67
N VAL A 149 -7.36 -14.12 -4.60
CA VAL A 149 -7.82 -14.51 -3.25
C VAL A 149 -8.43 -13.33 -2.50
N TRP A 150 -7.81 -12.14 -2.57
CA TRP A 150 -8.08 -11.03 -1.67
C TRP A 150 -8.98 -9.95 -2.26
N LEU A 151 -9.16 -9.86 -3.58
CA LEU A 151 -10.15 -8.96 -4.18
C LEU A 151 -11.56 -9.54 -3.98
N SER A 152 -12.01 -9.48 -2.74
CA SER A 152 -13.32 -9.98 -2.31
C SER A 152 -13.72 -9.28 -1.02
N LEU A 153 -14.80 -8.50 -1.04
CA LEU A 153 -15.38 -7.85 0.15
C LEU A 153 -15.56 -8.83 1.32
N TYR A 154 -16.01 -10.02 1.02
CA TYR A 154 -16.22 -11.06 2.04
C TYR A 154 -14.89 -11.44 2.71
N ARG A 155 -13.84 -11.66 1.93
CA ARG A 155 -12.50 -11.99 2.44
C ARG A 155 -11.91 -10.84 3.25
N ILE A 156 -12.04 -9.62 2.77
CA ILE A 156 -11.51 -8.43 3.46
C ILE A 156 -12.19 -8.25 4.81
N ARG A 157 -13.51 -8.41 4.89
CA ARG A 157 -14.24 -8.33 6.17
C ARG A 157 -13.83 -9.40 7.15
N ILE A 158 -13.69 -10.66 6.70
CA ILE A 158 -13.19 -11.74 7.55
C ILE A 158 -11.78 -11.45 8.04
N SER A 159 -10.87 -11.06 7.13
CA SER A 159 -9.49 -10.74 7.48
C SER A 159 -9.38 -9.59 8.47
N LEU A 160 -10.25 -8.60 8.39
CA LEU A 160 -10.31 -7.52 9.37
C LEU A 160 -10.65 -8.06 10.78
N GLU A 161 -11.64 -8.93 10.89
CA GLU A 161 -12.02 -9.52 12.18
C GLU A 161 -10.92 -10.45 12.71
N GLU A 162 -10.32 -11.28 11.85
CA GLU A 162 -9.16 -12.12 12.20
C GLU A 162 -7.98 -11.26 12.67
N THR A 163 -7.71 -10.15 12.02
CA THR A 163 -6.65 -9.20 12.40
C THR A 163 -6.93 -8.58 13.78
N LYS A 164 -8.17 -8.18 14.05
CA LYS A 164 -8.57 -7.65 15.37
C LYS A 164 -8.36 -8.70 16.46
N LEU A 165 -8.82 -9.93 16.22
CA LEU A 165 -8.64 -11.04 17.16
C LEU A 165 -7.17 -11.35 17.41
N TRP A 166 -6.36 -11.33 16.36
CA TRP A 166 -4.92 -11.55 16.49
C TRP A 166 -4.25 -10.45 17.36
N TRP A 167 -4.60 -9.19 17.16
CA TRP A 167 -4.09 -8.09 17.99
C TRP A 167 -4.57 -8.21 19.44
N ASP A 168 -5.77 -8.69 19.68
CA ASP A 168 -6.26 -8.93 21.03
C ASP A 168 -5.52 -10.07 21.75
N GLN A 169 -5.08 -11.07 21.00
CA GLN A 169 -4.27 -12.19 21.53
C GLN A 169 -2.82 -11.75 21.80
N VAL A 170 -2.24 -10.97 20.87
CA VAL A 170 -0.85 -10.49 20.98
C VAL A 170 -0.67 -9.45 22.08
N ASN A 171 -1.70 -8.65 22.33
CA ASN A 171 -1.72 -7.66 23.40
C ASN A 171 -2.94 -7.89 24.32
N PRO A 172 -2.88 -8.91 25.21
CA PRO A 172 -4.01 -9.27 26.06
C PRO A 172 -4.24 -8.29 27.23
N ILE A 173 -3.26 -7.44 27.54
CA ILE A 173 -3.36 -6.52 28.67
C ILE A 173 -4.44 -5.47 28.38
N ARG A 174 -5.36 -5.34 29.34
CA ARG A 174 -6.41 -4.32 29.35
C ARG A 174 -6.30 -3.49 30.60
N THR A 175 -6.35 -2.20 30.43
CA THR A 175 -6.38 -1.23 31.54
C THR A 175 -7.74 -0.58 31.63
N HIS A 176 -8.16 -0.28 32.84
CA HIS A 176 -9.41 0.39 33.14
C HIS A 176 -9.16 1.45 34.22
N THR A 177 -8.74 2.62 33.78
CA THR A 177 -8.39 3.73 34.67
C THR A 177 -9.57 4.65 34.96
N GLY A 178 -10.66 4.49 34.22
CA GLY A 178 -11.80 5.40 34.23
C GLY A 178 -11.72 6.51 33.19
N ASP A 179 -10.58 6.64 32.51
CA ASP A 179 -10.36 7.53 31.37
C ASP A 179 -10.12 6.67 30.11
N SER A 180 -11.09 6.70 29.20
CA SER A 180 -11.06 5.88 27.99
C SER A 180 -9.93 6.28 27.03
N ASP A 181 -9.55 7.55 26.99
CA ASP A 181 -8.50 8.02 26.11
C ASP A 181 -7.13 7.58 26.62
N PHE A 182 -6.94 7.63 27.93
CA PHE A 182 -5.73 7.10 28.55
C PHE A 182 -5.63 5.57 28.42
N ASP A 183 -6.71 4.84 28.59
CA ASP A 183 -6.77 3.39 28.38
C ASP A 183 -6.39 3.02 26.93
N ASN A 184 -6.86 3.78 25.94
CA ASN A 184 -6.49 3.61 24.53
C ASN A 184 -5.01 3.91 24.27
N ILE A 185 -4.45 4.93 24.90
CA ILE A 185 -3.01 5.24 24.81
C ILE A 185 -2.18 4.10 25.39
N LEU A 186 -2.55 3.57 26.55
CA LEU A 186 -1.86 2.44 27.16
C LEU A 186 -1.93 1.19 26.29
N ARG A 187 -3.08 0.93 25.67
CA ARG A 187 -3.24 -0.16 24.71
C ARG A 187 -2.31 0.01 23.50
N TRP A 188 -2.21 1.23 22.94
CA TRP A 188 -1.31 1.55 21.86
C TRP A 188 0.17 1.34 22.25
N ILE A 189 0.56 1.77 23.44
CA ILE A 189 1.91 1.54 23.97
C ILE A 189 2.22 0.04 24.03
N GLY A 190 1.28 -0.78 24.51
CA GLY A 190 1.43 -2.23 24.61
C GLY A 190 1.63 -2.94 23.25
N ILE A 191 1.15 -2.35 22.16
CA ILE A 191 1.33 -2.89 20.79
C ILE A 191 2.75 -2.61 20.25
N GLN A 192 3.41 -1.55 20.71
CA GLN A 192 4.68 -1.07 20.15
C GLN A 192 5.80 -2.12 20.11
N PRO A 193 6.04 -2.96 21.15
CA PRO A 193 7.06 -4.00 21.07
C PRO A 193 6.83 -5.00 19.95
N THR A 194 5.57 -5.38 19.71
CA THR A 194 5.22 -6.30 18.62
C THR A 194 5.45 -5.65 17.25
N LEU A 195 5.04 -4.39 17.06
CA LEU A 195 5.31 -3.66 15.83
C LEU A 195 6.81 -3.54 15.56
N ARG A 196 7.60 -3.27 16.59
CA ARG A 196 9.07 -3.22 16.47
C ARG A 196 9.68 -4.57 16.10
N ARG A 197 9.10 -5.66 16.56
CA ARG A 197 9.53 -7.01 16.16
C ARG A 197 9.27 -7.26 14.69
N ILE A 198 8.13 -6.81 14.18
CA ILE A 198 7.71 -7.03 12.78
C ILE A 198 8.50 -6.12 11.82
N TYR A 199 8.58 -4.84 12.14
CA TYR A 199 9.10 -3.80 11.23
C TYR A 199 10.51 -3.33 11.55
N GLY A 200 11.13 -3.81 12.61
CA GLY A 200 12.45 -3.39 13.05
C GLY A 200 12.39 -2.25 14.06
N CYS A 201 13.54 -1.59 14.28
CA CYS A 201 13.69 -0.62 15.35
C CYS A 201 12.97 0.72 15.15
N SER A 202 12.41 0.98 13.99
CA SER A 202 11.65 2.19 13.71
C SER A 202 10.45 1.90 12.82
N PHE A 203 9.32 2.52 13.14
CA PHE A 203 8.11 2.50 12.29
C PHE A 203 8.02 3.73 11.39
N LEU A 204 8.91 4.68 11.56
CA LEU A 204 8.90 5.89 10.77
C LEU A 204 9.40 5.57 9.36
N PRO A 205 8.58 5.76 8.32
CA PRO A 205 8.92 5.34 6.96
C PRO A 205 10.13 6.09 6.37
N HIS A 206 10.53 7.19 6.98
CA HIS A 206 11.67 8.00 6.54
C HIS A 206 12.86 7.95 7.51
N HIS A 207 12.90 6.95 8.38
CA HIS A 207 13.98 6.85 9.34
C HIS A 207 15.18 6.15 8.74
N ASP A 208 16.12 6.92 8.24
CA ASP A 208 17.35 6.43 7.57
C ASP A 208 18.26 5.63 8.49
N TYR A 209 18.12 5.82 9.76
CA TYR A 209 18.96 5.19 10.79
C TYR A 209 18.48 3.80 11.21
N GLY A 210 17.38 3.33 10.67
CA GLY A 210 16.85 1.98 10.92
C GLY A 210 17.72 0.83 10.42
N LYS A 211 18.78 1.11 9.68
CA LYS A 211 19.75 0.13 9.20
C LYS A 211 20.73 -0.35 10.29
N GLY A 212 20.96 0.48 11.29
CA GLY A 212 21.80 0.10 12.40
C GLY A 212 21.03 -0.70 13.40
N GLY A 213 21.02 -1.84 13.63
CA GLY A 213 20.31 -2.66 14.63
C GLY A 213 19.83 -1.89 15.86
N ARG A 214 19.04 -2.52 16.67
CA ARG A 214 18.52 -1.93 17.91
C ARG A 214 19.66 -1.67 18.88
N GLY A 215 19.62 -0.51 19.55
CA GLY A 215 20.47 -0.28 20.72
C GLY A 215 20.17 -1.30 21.83
N TRP A 216 21.15 -1.64 22.64
CA TRP A 216 21.00 -2.62 23.72
C TRP A 216 19.82 -2.30 24.67
N ARG A 217 19.66 -1.04 25.03
CA ARG A 217 18.56 -0.59 25.89
C ARG A 217 17.21 -0.86 25.25
N ASP A 218 17.04 -0.45 23.97
CA ASP A 218 15.79 -0.59 23.25
C ASP A 218 15.43 -2.06 23.04
N LEU A 219 16.42 -2.92 22.79
CA LEU A 219 16.24 -4.36 22.67
C LEU A 219 15.68 -4.97 23.97
N TRP A 220 16.27 -4.62 25.11
CA TRP A 220 15.83 -5.14 26.40
C TRP A 220 14.44 -4.63 26.80
N GLN A 221 14.16 -3.36 26.59
CA GLN A 221 12.84 -2.78 26.86
C GLN A 221 11.75 -3.45 26.01
N ASP A 222 12.00 -3.62 24.71
CA ASP A 222 11.05 -4.28 23.82
C ASP A 222 10.87 -5.76 24.18
N SER A 223 11.94 -6.44 24.60
CA SER A 223 11.86 -7.85 25.04
C SER A 223 11.01 -8.00 26.27
N LEU A 224 11.12 -7.11 27.25
CA LEU A 224 10.24 -7.11 28.43
C LEU A 224 8.77 -6.95 28.05
N GLY A 225 8.47 -6.04 27.14
CA GLY A 225 7.09 -5.85 26.64
C GLY A 225 6.53 -7.03 25.84
N LEU A 226 7.38 -7.90 25.32
CA LEU A 226 6.96 -9.13 24.63
C LEU A 226 6.78 -10.35 25.56
N LEU A 227 7.33 -10.27 26.77
CA LEU A 227 7.22 -11.33 27.76
C LEU A 227 6.03 -11.17 28.70
N LEU A 228 5.44 -9.97 28.76
CA LEU A 228 4.26 -9.64 29.54
C LEU A 228 2.98 -9.90 28.74
#